data_1006feaaa4ce42c59dc050304c134ff1
#
_entry.id   1006feaaa4ce42c59dc050304c134ff1
#
_cell.length_a   1.000
_cell.length_b   1.000
_cell.length_c   1.000
_cell.angle_alpha   90.00
_cell.angle_beta   90.00
_cell.angle_gamma   90.00
#
_symmetry.space_group_name_H-M   'P 1'
#
loop_
_entity.id
_entity.type
_entity.pdbx_description
1 polymer ?
#
loop_
_entity_poly.entity_id
_entity_poly.type
_entity_poly.pdbx_seq_one_letter_code
_entity_poly.pdbx_strand_id
1 'polypeptide(L)' 'MKHITNRTALLVAQDFAQMALAATGWRRQVYWRAAMGEMRRAYNLEGDANA' A
#
# COMPACT_ATOMS: atom_id res chain seq x y z
N MET A 1 -4.11 17.55 6.50
CA MET A 1 -4.26 16.76 5.27
C MET A 1 -2.97 16.03 4.96
N LYS A 2 -3.06 14.77 4.62
CA LYS A 2 -1.86 13.99 4.32
C LYS A 2 -1.48 14.12 2.86
N HIS A 3 -0.20 14.27 2.64
CA HIS A 3 0.35 14.41 1.29
C HIS A 3 1.02 13.12 0.85
N ILE A 4 0.99 12.85 -0.44
CA ILE A 4 1.72 11.73 -1.00
C ILE A 4 3.20 12.09 -1.00
N THR A 5 4.00 11.35 -0.22
CA THR A 5 5.43 11.59 -0.13
C THR A 5 6.24 10.65 -1.00
N ASN A 6 5.63 9.54 -1.44
CA ASN A 6 6.32 8.58 -2.29
C ASN A 6 5.35 8.09 -3.35
N ARG A 7 5.43 8.70 -4.52
CA ARG A 7 4.53 8.38 -5.62
C ARG A 7 4.77 6.97 -6.16
N THR A 8 6.02 6.52 -6.16
CA THR A 8 6.33 5.17 -6.61
C THR A 8 5.65 4.14 -5.72
N ALA A 9 5.68 4.34 -4.40
CA ALA A 9 5.00 3.43 -3.48
C ALA A 9 3.50 3.42 -3.72
N LEU A 10 2.92 4.57 -4.07
CA LEU A 10 1.49 4.63 -4.38
C LEU A 10 1.16 3.78 -5.61
N LEU A 11 1.98 3.88 -6.65
CA LEU A 11 1.76 3.09 -7.87
C LEU A 11 1.90 1.60 -7.58
N VAL A 12 2.89 1.22 -6.78
CA VAL A 12 3.07 -0.18 -6.38
C VAL A 12 1.87 -0.66 -5.57
N ALA A 13 1.36 0.18 -4.68
CA ALA A 13 0.18 -0.18 -3.89
C ALA A 13 -1.02 -0.43 -4.79
N GLN A 14 -1.21 0.39 -5.82
CA GLN A 14 -2.30 0.21 -6.76
C GLN A 14 -2.15 -1.10 -7.53
N ASP A 15 -0.93 -1.45 -7.92
CA ASP A 15 -0.68 -2.72 -8.60
C ASP A 15 -1.01 -3.91 -7.69
N PHE A 16 -0.59 -3.86 -6.44
CA PHE A 16 -0.93 -4.92 -5.50
C PHE A 16 -2.43 -5.03 -5.26
N ALA A 17 -3.12 -3.89 -5.20
CA ALA A 17 -4.57 -3.89 -5.04
C ALA A 17 -5.25 -4.57 -6.22
N GLN A 18 -4.78 -4.30 -7.44
CA GLN A 18 -5.31 -4.96 -8.62
C GLN A 18 -5.08 -6.46 -8.57
N MET A 19 -3.89 -6.87 -8.14
CA MET A 19 -3.58 -8.28 -8.01
C MET A 19 -4.45 -8.93 -6.94
N ALA A 20 -4.72 -8.23 -5.85
CA ALA A 20 -5.59 -8.73 -4.79
C ALA A 20 -7.01 -8.96 -5.30
N LEU A 21 -7.52 -8.05 -6.10
CA LEU A 21 -8.87 -8.19 -6.66
C LEU A 21 -8.98 -9.39 -7.60
N ALA A 22 -7.89 -9.73 -8.29
CA ALA A 22 -7.86 -10.85 -9.21
C ALA A 22 -7.53 -12.18 -8.51
N ALA A 23 -7.01 -12.13 -7.29
CA ALA A 23 -6.59 -13.33 -6.56
C ALA A 23 -7.71 -13.88 -5.70
N THR A 24 -7.54 -15.15 -5.28
CA THR A 24 -8.47 -15.81 -4.37
C THR A 24 -7.68 -16.46 -3.25
N GLY A 25 -8.39 -16.78 -2.16
CA GLY A 25 -7.79 -17.47 -1.03
C GLY A 25 -6.74 -16.63 -0.32
N TRP A 26 -5.69 -17.31 0.18
CA TRP A 26 -4.67 -16.65 0.97
C TRP A 26 -3.85 -15.64 0.17
N ARG A 27 -3.77 -15.81 -1.15
CA ARG A 27 -3.04 -14.89 -2.00
C ARG A 27 -3.65 -13.50 -1.98
N ARG A 28 -4.97 -13.43 -1.92
CA ARG A 28 -5.66 -12.14 -1.83
C ARG A 28 -5.22 -11.38 -0.59
N GLN A 29 -5.14 -12.07 0.54
CA GLN A 29 -4.71 -11.43 1.79
C GLN A 29 -3.28 -10.95 1.71
N VAL A 30 -2.39 -11.76 1.11
CA VAL A 30 -0.99 -11.37 0.95
C VAL A 30 -0.87 -10.10 0.13
N TYR A 31 -1.58 -10.04 -0.99
CA TYR A 31 -1.54 -8.86 -1.85
C TYR A 31 -2.13 -7.64 -1.17
N TRP A 32 -3.22 -7.80 -0.42
CA TRP A 32 -3.79 -6.68 0.31
C TRP A 32 -2.84 -6.14 1.37
N ARG A 33 -2.14 -7.03 2.08
CA ARG A 33 -1.14 -6.59 3.05
C ARG A 33 -0.02 -5.82 2.39
N ALA A 34 0.45 -6.32 1.25
CA ALA A 34 1.49 -5.63 0.51
C ALA A 34 1.02 -4.25 0.05
N ALA A 35 -0.21 -4.17 -0.43
CA ALA A 35 -0.78 -2.89 -0.84
C ALA A 35 -0.86 -1.92 0.33
N MET A 36 -1.30 -2.39 1.49
CA MET A 36 -1.40 -1.53 2.67
C MET A 36 -0.04 -1.04 3.13
N GLY A 37 0.98 -1.90 3.08
CA GLY A 37 2.33 -1.49 3.42
C GLY A 37 2.85 -0.40 2.50
N GLU A 38 2.60 -0.53 1.21
CA GLU A 38 3.01 0.48 0.25
C GLU A 38 2.22 1.77 0.40
N MET A 39 0.94 1.68 0.77
CA MET A 39 0.14 2.88 1.05
C MET A 39 0.70 3.66 2.23
N ARG A 40 1.14 2.97 3.27
CA ARG A 40 1.78 3.63 4.40
C ARG A 40 3.03 4.38 3.97
N ARG A 41 3.83 3.77 3.10
CA ARG A 41 5.02 4.43 2.57
C ARG A 41 4.64 5.63 1.71
N ALA A 42 3.60 5.47 0.89
CA ALA A 42 3.19 6.54 -0.01
C ALA A 42 2.79 7.80 0.77
N TYR A 43 2.14 7.64 1.90
CA TYR A 43 1.68 8.75 2.72
C TYR A 43 2.56 9.01 3.93
N ASN A 44 3.66 8.27 4.06
CA ASN A 44 4.61 8.43 5.16
C ASN A 44 3.96 8.34 6.53
N LEU A 45 3.02 7.41 6.68
CA LEU A 45 2.29 7.28 7.93
C LEU A 45 3.17 6.87 9.09
N GLU A 46 4.15 6.00 8.82
CA GLU A 46 5.07 5.55 9.85
C GLU A 46 5.95 6.69 10.36
N GLY A 47 6.40 7.55 9.46
CA GLY A 47 7.16 8.71 9.84
C GLY A 47 6.36 9.65 10.70
N ASP A 48 5.09 9.86 10.35
CA ASP A 48 4.20 10.71 11.11
C ASP A 48 4.02 10.21 12.53
N ALA A 49 3.96 8.91 12.71
CA ALA A 49 3.77 8.32 14.01
C ALA A 49 4.93 8.61 14.95
N ASN A 50 6.10 8.88 14.42
CA ASN A 50 7.31 9.13 15.18
C ASN A 50 7.62 10.61 15.31
N ALA A 51 6.87 11.44 14.68
CA ALA A 51 7.13 12.89 14.67
C ALA A 51 6.61 13.61 15.93
#